data_8d3f87510515cbe3fc9e07e94b671738
#
_entry.id   8d3f87510515cbe3fc9e07e94b671738
#
_cell.length_a   1.000
_cell.length_b   1.000
_cell.length_c   1.000
_cell.angle_alpha   90.00
_cell.angle_beta   90.00
_cell.angle_gamma   90.00
#
_symmetry.space_group_name_H-M   'P 1'
#
loop_
_entity.id
_entity.type
_entity.pdbx_description
1 polymer ?
#
loop_
_entity_poly.entity_id
_entity_poly.type
_entity_poly.pdbx_seq_one_letter_code
_entity_poly.pdbx_strand_id
1 'polypeptide(L)'
;MADILRRISLTAAVLALAAVAAGCGPRSVALYEKVMGSPSYGRVTESATRTREVHDGLDTRFILSATWLSGPWVSAFAEEYSNIYYLDAARRERVISRWRGESETYVRFFVALYVPEEKGNDLEKPGTLWSLRLVRADEVDFQPVYIRKSSLRPEEISRFFPYSGTWYRAYEVAFPREAGEPAGSPRAGSPRLKLVLSGVEGRAVLAWQ
;
A
#
# COMPACT_ATOMS: atom_id res chain seq x y z
N MET A 1 0.15 48.21 37.53
CA MET A 1 1.01 48.08 36.34
C MET A 1 1.65 46.69 36.21
N ALA A 2 2.07 46.05 37.30
CA ALA A 2 2.67 44.70 37.29
C ALA A 2 1.73 43.57 36.84
N ASP A 3 0.45 43.64 37.21
CA ASP A 3 -0.54 42.61 36.85
C ASP A 3 -0.91 42.60 35.36
N ILE A 4 -0.90 43.74 34.72
CA ILE A 4 -1.17 43.87 33.27
C ILE A 4 -0.02 43.26 32.46
N LEU A 5 1.23 43.51 32.84
CA LEU A 5 2.41 42.94 32.20
C LEU A 5 2.46 41.39 32.36
N ARG A 6 2.03 40.86 33.53
CA ARG A 6 1.97 39.42 33.78
C ARG A 6 0.90 38.72 32.94
N ARG A 7 -0.25 39.39 32.73
CA ARG A 7 -1.34 38.84 31.88
C ARG A 7 -0.95 38.86 30.40
N ILE A 8 -0.26 39.89 29.91
CA ILE A 8 0.22 39.96 28.54
C ILE A 8 1.31 38.88 28.28
N SER A 9 2.18 38.63 29.27
CA SER A 9 3.22 37.61 29.18
C SER A 9 2.61 36.19 29.13
N LEU A 10 1.55 35.88 29.89
CA LEU A 10 0.87 34.61 29.88
C LEU A 10 0.11 34.36 28.56
N THR A 11 -0.56 35.38 28.03
CA THR A 11 -1.28 35.25 26.75
C THR A 11 -0.32 35.08 25.57
N ALA A 12 0.83 35.75 25.57
CA ALA A 12 1.87 35.56 24.55
C ALA A 12 2.47 34.15 24.60
N ALA A 13 2.69 33.58 25.78
CA ALA A 13 3.20 32.22 25.96
C ALA A 13 2.20 31.14 25.48
N VAL A 14 0.90 31.33 25.75
CA VAL A 14 -0.16 30.41 25.29
C VAL A 14 -0.32 30.48 23.76
N LEU A 15 -0.23 31.66 23.16
CA LEU A 15 -0.25 31.82 21.70
C LEU A 15 0.98 31.20 21.03
N ALA A 16 2.16 31.30 21.62
CA ALA A 16 3.36 30.67 21.11
C ALA A 16 3.29 29.13 21.18
N LEU A 17 2.69 28.57 22.26
CA LEU A 17 2.50 27.13 22.39
C LEU A 17 1.49 26.57 21.39
N ALA A 18 0.43 27.33 21.08
CA ALA A 18 -0.57 26.96 20.08
C ALA A 18 0.00 26.96 18.66
N ALA A 19 0.94 27.86 18.34
CA ALA A 19 1.60 27.92 17.04
C ALA A 19 2.54 26.70 16.79
N VAL A 20 3.13 26.13 17.85
CA VAL A 20 3.97 24.92 17.74
C VAL A 20 3.13 23.66 17.51
N ALA A 21 1.91 23.61 18.07
CA ALA A 21 0.99 22.49 17.85
C ALA A 21 0.39 22.47 16.42
N ALA A 22 0.28 23.61 15.75
CA ALA A 22 -0.18 23.72 14.37
C ALA A 22 0.89 23.33 13.32
N GLY A 23 2.13 23.13 13.74
CA GLY A 23 3.27 22.78 12.86
C GLY A 23 3.38 21.30 12.49
N CYS A 24 2.57 20.41 13.07
CA CYS A 24 2.50 18.99 12.71
C CYS A 24 1.45 18.72 11.63
N GLY A 25 1.35 19.55 10.61
CA GLY A 25 0.62 19.22 9.38
C GLY A 25 1.41 18.20 8.55
N PRO A 26 0.72 17.41 7.70
CA PRO A 26 1.29 16.24 7.05
C PRO A 26 2.37 16.62 6.03
N ARG A 27 3.61 16.76 6.48
CA ARG A 27 4.78 16.84 5.60
C ARG A 27 4.98 15.58 4.75
N SER A 28 4.36 14.46 5.18
CA SER A 28 4.35 13.21 4.43
C SER A 28 3.67 13.31 3.05
N VAL A 29 2.62 14.11 2.92
CA VAL A 29 1.89 14.27 1.65
C VAL A 29 2.74 14.98 0.60
N ALA A 30 3.46 16.03 0.96
CA ALA A 30 4.30 16.78 0.02
C ALA A 30 5.54 15.99 -0.45
N LEU A 31 6.10 15.14 0.41
CA LEU A 31 7.18 14.22 0.03
C LEU A 31 6.67 13.10 -0.88
N TYR A 32 5.48 12.60 -0.61
CA TYR A 32 4.81 11.58 -1.41
C TYR A 32 4.50 12.12 -2.82
N GLU A 33 3.93 13.33 -2.95
CA GLU A 33 3.70 13.99 -4.24
C GLU A 33 4.97 14.22 -5.04
N LYS A 34 6.07 14.60 -4.39
CA LYS A 34 7.35 14.85 -5.06
C LYS A 34 8.01 13.57 -5.58
N VAL A 35 7.77 12.43 -4.95
CA VAL A 35 8.35 11.13 -5.29
C VAL A 35 7.44 10.35 -6.25
N MET A 36 6.11 10.47 -6.11
CA MET A 36 5.12 9.66 -6.81
C MET A 36 4.72 10.15 -8.21
N GLY A 37 5.23 11.28 -8.70
CA GLY A 37 4.89 11.81 -10.03
C GLY A 37 3.63 12.66 -10.03
N SER A 38 2.65 12.34 -10.89
CA SER A 38 1.44 13.16 -10.96
C SER A 38 0.62 13.05 -9.68
N PRO A 39 0.03 14.16 -9.19
CA PRO A 39 -0.83 14.16 -8.00
C PRO A 39 -2.02 13.19 -8.10
N SER A 40 -2.50 12.91 -9.31
CA SER A 40 -3.57 11.95 -9.58
C SER A 40 -3.13 10.52 -9.30
N TYR A 41 -1.96 10.10 -9.80
CA TYR A 41 -1.40 8.78 -9.53
C TYR A 41 -1.11 8.57 -8.04
N GLY A 42 -0.52 9.58 -7.39
CA GLY A 42 -0.23 9.55 -5.96
C GLY A 42 -1.46 9.25 -5.11
N ARG A 43 -2.56 10.00 -5.30
CA ARG A 43 -3.81 9.81 -4.55
C ARG A 43 -4.45 8.44 -4.78
N VAL A 44 -4.47 7.96 -6.03
CA VAL A 44 -5.03 6.64 -6.34
C VAL A 44 -4.19 5.54 -5.69
N THR A 45 -2.87 5.64 -5.75
CA THR A 45 -1.97 4.66 -5.14
C THR A 45 -2.08 4.68 -3.61
N GLU A 46 -2.16 5.84 -2.97
CA GLU A 46 -2.38 5.97 -1.54
C GLU A 46 -3.69 5.31 -1.10
N SER A 47 -4.79 5.57 -1.84
CA SER A 47 -6.10 4.96 -1.55
C SER A 47 -6.10 3.43 -1.71
N ALA A 48 -5.31 2.90 -2.66
CA ALA A 48 -5.19 1.48 -2.95
C ALA A 48 -4.16 0.76 -2.09
N THR A 49 -3.31 1.47 -1.34
CA THR A 49 -2.21 0.89 -0.55
C THR A 49 -2.57 0.80 0.93
N ARG A 50 -2.15 -0.28 1.56
CA ARG A 50 -2.22 -0.48 3.01
C ARG A 50 -0.88 -0.98 3.51
N THR A 51 -0.53 -0.58 4.73
CA THR A 51 0.69 -1.01 5.43
C THR A 51 0.37 -1.45 6.84
N ARG A 52 1.02 -2.50 7.28
CA ARG A 52 1.00 -2.98 8.67
C ARG A 52 2.40 -3.37 9.10
N GLU A 53 2.81 -2.82 10.24
CA GLU A 53 4.02 -3.19 10.93
C GLU A 53 3.68 -4.15 12.07
N VAL A 54 4.49 -5.17 12.26
CA VAL A 54 4.36 -6.15 13.34
C VAL A 54 5.63 -6.10 14.16
N HIS A 55 5.48 -5.85 15.46
CA HIS A 55 6.57 -5.71 16.42
C HIS A 55 6.41 -6.69 17.57
N ASP A 56 7.53 -7.04 18.20
CA ASP A 56 7.62 -7.72 19.48
C ASP A 56 8.50 -6.87 20.40
N GLY A 57 7.86 -6.12 21.30
CA GLY A 57 8.52 -5.06 22.03
C GLY A 57 9.06 -3.97 21.11
N LEU A 58 10.37 -3.77 21.09
CA LEU A 58 11.06 -2.82 20.22
C LEU A 58 11.53 -3.42 18.89
N ASP A 59 11.46 -4.73 18.75
CA ASP A 59 11.95 -5.43 17.57
C ASP A 59 10.87 -5.48 16.49
N THR A 60 11.20 -5.01 15.29
CA THR A 60 10.36 -5.17 14.12
C THR A 60 10.44 -6.61 13.64
N ARG A 61 9.32 -7.34 13.69
CA ARG A 61 9.24 -8.70 13.18
C ARG A 61 9.11 -8.73 11.67
N PHE A 62 8.19 -7.93 11.15
CA PHE A 62 8.06 -7.70 9.71
C PHE A 62 7.20 -6.47 9.41
N ILE A 63 7.31 -5.96 8.20
CA ILE A 63 6.45 -4.89 7.66
C ILE A 63 5.84 -5.41 6.35
N LEU A 64 4.53 -5.39 6.29
CA LEU A 64 3.75 -5.75 5.11
C LEU A 64 3.11 -4.51 4.52
N SER A 65 3.41 -4.23 3.27
CA SER A 65 2.71 -3.21 2.48
C SER A 65 2.11 -3.87 1.24
N ALA A 66 0.88 -3.52 0.89
CA ALA A 66 0.28 -4.03 -0.34
C ALA A 66 -0.57 -2.96 -1.02
N THR A 67 -0.47 -2.89 -2.35
CA THR A 67 -1.34 -2.10 -3.22
C THR A 67 -2.29 -3.03 -3.96
N TRP A 68 -3.58 -2.79 -3.82
CA TRP A 68 -4.58 -3.47 -4.64
C TRP A 68 -4.57 -2.89 -6.06
N LEU A 69 -4.22 -3.72 -7.05
CA LEU A 69 -4.13 -3.35 -8.45
C LEU A 69 -5.55 -3.35 -9.09
N SER A 70 -6.44 -2.55 -8.51
CA SER A 70 -7.83 -2.39 -8.97
C SER A 70 -7.90 -1.69 -10.33
N GLY A 71 -9.06 -1.75 -11.02
CA GLY A 71 -9.26 -1.07 -12.29
C GLY A 71 -8.90 0.43 -12.29
N PRO A 72 -9.35 1.23 -11.30
CA PRO A 72 -8.94 2.62 -11.15
C PRO A 72 -7.43 2.80 -10.99
N TRP A 73 -6.77 1.93 -10.20
CA TRP A 73 -5.32 1.97 -10.04
C TRP A 73 -4.60 1.63 -11.35
N VAL A 74 -5.03 0.59 -12.06
CA VAL A 74 -4.44 0.19 -13.35
C VAL A 74 -4.51 1.32 -14.38
N SER A 75 -5.64 2.03 -14.43
CA SER A 75 -5.79 3.18 -15.33
C SER A 75 -4.84 4.32 -14.98
N ALA A 76 -4.72 4.67 -13.70
CA ALA A 76 -3.81 5.71 -13.24
C ALA A 76 -2.33 5.32 -13.45
N PHE A 77 -1.98 4.06 -13.18
CA PHE A 77 -0.64 3.53 -13.45
C PHE A 77 -0.27 3.59 -14.92
N ALA A 78 -1.17 3.17 -15.81
CA ALA A 78 -0.91 3.17 -17.24
C ALA A 78 -0.75 4.58 -17.80
N GLU A 79 -1.48 5.56 -17.27
CA GLU A 79 -1.31 6.97 -17.59
C GLU A 79 0.05 7.48 -17.13
N GLU A 80 0.40 7.28 -15.87
CA GLU A 80 1.69 7.70 -15.30
C GLU A 80 2.86 7.03 -16.01
N TYR A 81 2.77 5.73 -16.28
CA TYR A 81 3.77 4.97 -17.02
C TYR A 81 3.97 5.54 -18.44
N SER A 82 2.86 5.82 -19.13
CA SER A 82 2.89 6.37 -20.48
C SER A 82 3.54 7.75 -20.53
N ASN A 83 3.26 8.59 -19.54
CA ASN A 83 3.84 9.93 -19.42
C ASN A 83 5.36 9.87 -19.16
N ILE A 84 5.80 8.99 -18.25
CA ILE A 84 7.22 8.83 -17.90
C ILE A 84 8.04 8.33 -19.10
N TYR A 85 7.50 7.35 -19.84
CA TYR A 85 8.21 6.74 -20.97
C TYR A 85 7.89 7.38 -22.32
N TYR A 86 7.13 8.49 -22.34
CA TYR A 86 6.73 9.20 -23.57
C TYR A 86 6.14 8.27 -24.62
N LEU A 87 5.23 7.38 -24.21
CA LEU A 87 4.65 6.38 -25.09
C LEU A 87 3.67 7.01 -26.08
N ASP A 88 3.76 6.59 -27.34
CA ASP A 88 2.72 6.86 -28.33
C ASP A 88 1.39 6.17 -27.99
N ALA A 89 0.31 6.57 -28.65
CA ALA A 89 -1.04 6.06 -28.38
C ALA A 89 -1.14 4.54 -28.52
N ALA A 90 -0.45 3.95 -29.51
CA ALA A 90 -0.49 2.51 -29.73
C ALA A 90 0.26 1.71 -28.65
N ARG A 91 1.40 2.23 -28.17
CA ARG A 91 2.14 1.62 -27.06
C ARG A 91 1.41 1.77 -25.75
N ARG A 92 0.83 2.95 -25.52
CA ARG A 92 -0.02 3.22 -24.35
C ARG A 92 -1.18 2.22 -24.27
N GLU A 93 -1.92 2.03 -25.38
CA GLU A 93 -3.03 1.09 -25.42
C GLU A 93 -2.59 -0.36 -25.13
N ARG A 94 -1.43 -0.78 -25.63
CA ARG A 94 -0.88 -2.12 -25.29
C ARG A 94 -0.59 -2.28 -23.79
N VAL A 95 -0.04 -1.24 -23.14
CA VAL A 95 0.19 -1.26 -21.68
C VAL A 95 -1.12 -1.38 -20.93
N ILE A 96 -2.10 -0.55 -21.29
CA ILE A 96 -3.44 -0.54 -20.67
C ILE A 96 -4.11 -1.91 -20.83
N SER A 97 -4.17 -2.44 -22.05
CA SER A 97 -4.84 -3.71 -22.37
C SER A 97 -4.20 -4.88 -21.63
N ARG A 98 -2.86 -4.92 -21.55
CA ARG A 98 -2.15 -5.95 -20.80
C ARG A 98 -2.54 -5.94 -19.31
N TRP A 99 -2.41 -4.78 -18.66
CA TRP A 99 -2.69 -4.66 -17.22
C TRP A 99 -4.17 -4.86 -16.89
N ARG A 100 -5.07 -4.40 -17.78
CA ARG A 100 -6.51 -4.59 -17.64
C ARG A 100 -6.90 -6.06 -17.78
N GLY A 101 -6.42 -6.75 -18.81
CA GLY A 101 -6.71 -8.16 -19.02
C GLY A 101 -6.28 -9.05 -17.85
N GLU A 102 -5.12 -8.77 -17.25
CA GLU A 102 -4.69 -9.46 -16.03
C GLU A 102 -5.62 -9.14 -14.83
N SER A 103 -6.11 -7.89 -14.71
CA SER A 103 -7.02 -7.49 -13.63
C SER A 103 -8.45 -7.97 -13.84
N GLU A 104 -8.85 -8.32 -15.05
CA GLU A 104 -10.13 -8.97 -15.35
C GLU A 104 -10.13 -10.47 -15.01
N THR A 105 -8.94 -11.09 -15.06
CA THR A 105 -8.77 -12.52 -14.78
C THR A 105 -8.55 -12.79 -13.29
N TYR A 106 -7.89 -11.88 -12.58
CA TYR A 106 -7.48 -12.08 -11.19
C TYR A 106 -7.71 -10.83 -10.32
N VAL A 107 -7.87 -11.05 -9.02
CA VAL A 107 -7.68 -10.00 -8.01
C VAL A 107 -6.19 -9.94 -7.69
N ARG A 108 -5.53 -8.82 -8.04
CA ARG A 108 -4.08 -8.71 -7.98
C ARG A 108 -3.61 -7.69 -6.96
N PHE A 109 -2.48 -8.02 -6.34
CA PHE A 109 -1.78 -7.12 -5.42
C PHE A 109 -0.29 -7.06 -5.79
N PHE A 110 0.26 -5.86 -5.66
CA PHE A 110 1.70 -5.69 -5.48
C PHE A 110 1.97 -5.69 -3.98
N VAL A 111 2.82 -6.59 -3.53
CA VAL A 111 3.14 -6.80 -2.12
C VAL A 111 4.62 -6.50 -1.89
N ALA A 112 4.91 -5.65 -0.93
CA ALA A 112 6.26 -5.40 -0.43
C ALA A 112 6.36 -5.93 1.00
N LEU A 113 7.25 -6.89 1.22
CA LEU A 113 7.49 -7.51 2.51
C LEU A 113 8.92 -7.20 2.97
N TYR A 114 9.04 -6.63 4.16
CA TYR A 114 10.29 -6.52 4.89
C TYR A 114 10.30 -7.54 6.03
N VAL A 115 11.40 -8.29 6.13
CA VAL A 115 11.70 -9.18 7.26
C VAL A 115 13.15 -8.91 7.62
N PRO A 116 13.51 -8.72 8.91
CA PRO A 116 14.89 -8.45 9.32
C PRO A 116 15.88 -9.51 8.86
N GLU A 117 15.47 -10.78 8.93
CA GLU A 117 16.26 -11.89 8.41
C GLU A 117 15.86 -12.20 6.97
N GLU A 118 16.70 -11.80 6.01
CA GLU A 118 16.40 -11.90 4.56
C GLU A 118 16.02 -13.34 4.12
N LYS A 119 16.58 -14.36 4.75
CA LYS A 119 16.26 -15.77 4.46
C LYS A 119 14.78 -16.10 4.72
N GLY A 120 14.17 -15.43 5.71
CA GLY A 120 12.75 -15.56 6.04
C GLY A 120 11.82 -14.81 5.09
N ASN A 121 12.36 -14.01 4.17
CA ASN A 121 11.57 -13.29 3.17
C ASN A 121 11.46 -14.10 1.88
N ASP A 122 10.67 -15.16 1.91
CA ASP A 122 10.61 -16.19 0.86
C ASP A 122 9.17 -16.61 0.50
N LEU A 123 8.27 -15.62 0.49
CA LEU A 123 6.82 -15.79 0.30
C LEU A 123 6.44 -16.59 -0.95
N GLU A 124 7.29 -16.55 -1.99
CA GLU A 124 7.09 -17.24 -3.26
C GLU A 124 7.52 -18.72 -3.26
N LYS A 125 8.22 -19.17 -2.20
CA LYS A 125 8.80 -20.51 -2.21
C LYS A 125 7.83 -21.58 -1.75
N PRO A 126 7.87 -22.77 -2.32
CA PRO A 126 7.23 -23.94 -1.74
C PRO A 126 7.81 -24.22 -0.35
N GLY A 127 6.95 -24.47 0.64
CA GLY A 127 7.38 -24.75 2.01
C GLY A 127 7.77 -23.51 2.82
N THR A 128 7.51 -22.30 2.34
CA THR A 128 7.61 -21.07 3.14
C THR A 128 6.82 -21.20 4.44
N LEU A 129 7.28 -20.53 5.50
CA LEU A 129 6.57 -20.46 6.79
C LEU A 129 5.44 -19.41 6.79
N TRP A 130 5.27 -18.71 5.68
CA TRP A 130 4.22 -17.72 5.50
C TRP A 130 2.98 -18.31 4.86
N SER A 131 1.82 -17.88 5.34
CA SER A 131 0.51 -18.11 4.72
C SER A 131 -0.09 -16.77 4.33
N LEU A 132 -0.38 -16.60 3.04
CA LEU A 132 -1.06 -15.41 2.52
C LEU A 132 -2.46 -15.81 2.06
N ARG A 133 -3.48 -15.08 2.54
CA ARG A 133 -4.90 -15.32 2.23
C ARG A 133 -5.60 -14.02 1.89
N LEU A 134 -6.57 -14.09 0.99
CA LEU A 134 -7.50 -13.00 0.73
C LEU A 134 -8.87 -13.39 1.29
N VAL A 135 -9.39 -12.59 2.20
CA VAL A 135 -10.69 -12.81 2.85
C VAL A 135 -11.68 -11.78 2.34
N ARG A 136 -12.78 -12.23 1.79
CA ARG A 136 -13.88 -11.39 1.31
C ARG A 136 -14.79 -10.96 2.46
N ALA A 137 -15.69 -10.00 2.21
CA ALA A 137 -16.60 -9.43 3.22
C ALA A 137 -17.55 -10.45 3.89
N ASP A 138 -17.83 -11.56 3.24
CA ASP A 138 -18.62 -12.70 3.76
C ASP A 138 -17.78 -13.75 4.49
N GLU A 139 -16.54 -13.40 4.86
CA GLU A 139 -15.56 -14.24 5.56
C GLU A 139 -15.10 -15.49 4.75
N VAL A 140 -15.42 -15.57 3.45
CA VAL A 140 -14.84 -16.59 2.57
C VAL A 140 -13.38 -16.26 2.30
N ASP A 141 -12.49 -17.23 2.52
CA ASP A 141 -11.06 -17.07 2.29
C ASP A 141 -10.60 -17.75 0.99
N PHE A 142 -9.64 -17.12 0.32
CA PHE A 142 -9.07 -17.56 -0.94
C PHE A 142 -7.56 -17.71 -0.81
N GLN A 143 -7.04 -18.78 -1.39
CA GLN A 143 -5.60 -18.96 -1.57
C GLN A 143 -5.15 -18.22 -2.82
N PRO A 144 -3.90 -17.74 -2.87
CA PRO A 144 -3.34 -17.16 -4.07
C PRO A 144 -3.22 -18.23 -5.18
N VAL A 145 -3.54 -17.83 -6.40
CA VAL A 145 -3.29 -18.63 -7.61
C VAL A 145 -1.79 -18.69 -7.88
N TYR A 146 -1.10 -17.56 -7.64
CA TYR A 146 0.34 -17.49 -7.65
C TYR A 146 0.87 -16.39 -6.73
N ILE A 147 2.08 -16.62 -6.24
CA ILE A 147 2.94 -15.62 -5.63
C ILE A 147 4.27 -15.71 -6.38
N ARG A 148 4.74 -14.60 -6.92
CA ARG A 148 6.03 -14.55 -7.61
C ARG A 148 6.76 -13.26 -7.27
N LYS A 149 8.09 -13.26 -7.34
CA LYS A 149 8.87 -12.02 -7.25
C LYS A 149 8.44 -11.08 -8.37
N SER A 150 8.37 -9.78 -8.04
CA SER A 150 8.03 -8.78 -9.03
C SER A 150 9.04 -8.78 -10.18
N SER A 151 8.52 -8.67 -11.39
CA SER A 151 9.33 -8.53 -12.62
C SER A 151 9.75 -7.09 -12.91
N LEU A 152 9.28 -6.13 -12.11
CA LEU A 152 9.66 -4.73 -12.22
C LEU A 152 11.11 -4.53 -11.75
N ARG A 153 11.81 -3.64 -12.43
CA ARG A 153 13.17 -3.24 -12.04
C ARG A 153 13.13 -2.42 -10.74
N PRO A 154 14.21 -2.40 -9.95
CA PRO A 154 14.27 -1.64 -8.70
C PRO A 154 13.89 -0.15 -8.86
N GLU A 155 14.27 0.47 -9.97
CA GLU A 155 13.95 1.86 -10.29
C GLU A 155 12.46 2.06 -10.56
N GLU A 156 11.81 1.11 -11.22
CA GLU A 156 10.36 1.11 -11.45
C GLU A 156 9.60 0.87 -10.15
N ILE A 157 10.09 -0.05 -9.30
CA ILE A 157 9.52 -0.29 -7.98
C ILE A 157 9.60 0.99 -7.14
N SER A 158 10.76 1.61 -7.06
CA SER A 158 10.96 2.86 -6.31
C SER A 158 10.08 4.00 -6.85
N ARG A 159 9.82 4.02 -8.15
CA ARG A 159 9.02 5.05 -8.81
C ARG A 159 7.53 4.84 -8.60
N PHE A 160 7.03 3.61 -8.78
CA PHE A 160 5.60 3.32 -8.76
C PHE A 160 5.09 2.85 -7.40
N PHE A 161 5.98 2.33 -6.54
CA PHE A 161 5.66 1.82 -5.20
C PHE A 161 6.68 2.33 -4.17
N PRO A 162 6.75 3.64 -3.91
CA PRO A 162 7.82 4.27 -3.12
C PRO A 162 7.84 3.88 -1.65
N TYR A 163 6.80 3.21 -1.15
CA TYR A 163 6.78 2.58 0.16
C TYR A 163 7.64 1.30 0.22
N SER A 164 8.01 0.74 -0.94
CA SER A 164 8.90 -0.40 -1.05
C SER A 164 10.35 0.08 -1.04
N GLY A 165 10.96 0.16 0.13
CA GLY A 165 12.36 0.55 0.30
C GLY A 165 13.34 -0.54 -0.14
N THR A 166 14.65 -0.24 -0.08
CA THR A 166 15.74 -1.13 -0.52
C THR A 166 15.74 -2.50 0.16
N TRP A 167 15.26 -2.57 1.40
CA TRP A 167 15.26 -3.79 2.22
C TRP A 167 14.00 -4.63 2.06
N TYR A 168 13.04 -4.17 1.24
CA TYR A 168 11.83 -4.90 0.96
C TYR A 168 12.03 -5.85 -0.22
N ARG A 169 11.38 -7.00 -0.14
CA ARG A 169 11.21 -7.88 -1.29
C ARG A 169 9.83 -7.67 -1.89
N ALA A 170 9.80 -7.42 -3.19
CA ALA A 170 8.58 -7.11 -3.92
C ALA A 170 8.02 -8.37 -4.60
N TYR A 171 6.72 -8.59 -4.45
CA TYR A 171 5.98 -9.71 -4.99
C TYR A 171 4.78 -9.26 -5.80
N GLU A 172 4.44 -10.03 -6.81
CA GLU A 172 3.16 -9.99 -7.49
C GLU A 172 2.33 -11.17 -7.01
N VAL A 173 1.14 -10.87 -6.53
CA VAL A 173 0.21 -11.88 -5.97
C VAL A 173 -1.11 -11.80 -6.71
N ALA A 174 -1.64 -12.93 -7.11
CA ALA A 174 -2.94 -13.05 -7.75
C ALA A 174 -3.84 -14.03 -7.00
N PHE A 175 -5.10 -13.64 -6.84
CA PHE A 175 -6.16 -14.49 -6.31
C PHE A 175 -7.23 -14.75 -7.37
N PRO A 176 -8.06 -15.78 -7.21
CA PRO A 176 -9.17 -16.04 -8.11
C PRO A 176 -10.08 -14.82 -8.26
N ARG A 177 -10.68 -14.64 -9.43
CA ARG A 177 -11.55 -13.50 -9.74
C ARG A 177 -12.72 -13.38 -8.75
N GLU A 178 -13.29 -14.49 -8.32
CA GLU A 178 -14.41 -14.55 -7.39
C GLU A 178 -14.12 -13.89 -6.04
N ALA A 179 -12.85 -13.83 -5.65
CA ALA A 179 -12.42 -13.15 -4.42
C ALA A 179 -12.72 -11.64 -4.44
N GLY A 180 -12.79 -11.04 -5.63
CA GLY A 180 -13.09 -9.63 -5.83
C GLY A 180 -14.56 -9.30 -6.07
N GLU A 181 -15.41 -10.32 -6.20
CA GLU A 181 -16.83 -10.13 -6.44
C GLU A 181 -17.55 -9.65 -5.18
N PRO A 182 -18.63 -8.86 -5.33
CA PRO A 182 -19.43 -8.46 -4.18
C PRO A 182 -19.97 -9.69 -3.44
N ALA A 183 -19.80 -9.72 -2.13
CA ALA A 183 -20.49 -10.69 -1.30
C ALA A 183 -22.01 -10.44 -1.36
N GLY A 184 -22.82 -11.51 -1.41
CA GLY A 184 -24.27 -11.41 -1.58
C GLY A 184 -25.01 -10.60 -0.50
N SER A 185 -24.42 -10.45 0.69
CA SER A 185 -24.94 -9.61 1.77
C SER A 185 -23.79 -9.18 2.69
N PRO A 186 -22.97 -8.19 2.29
CA PRO A 186 -21.90 -7.71 3.15
C PRO A 186 -22.50 -7.04 4.38
N ARG A 187 -21.93 -7.34 5.55
CA ARG A 187 -22.28 -6.63 6.78
C ARG A 187 -21.95 -5.15 6.62
N ALA A 188 -22.87 -4.26 6.91
CA ALA A 188 -22.67 -2.82 6.81
C ALA A 188 -21.39 -2.41 7.58
N GLY A 189 -20.49 -1.69 6.92
CA GLY A 189 -19.20 -1.25 7.48
C GLY A 189 -18.08 -2.29 7.45
N SER A 190 -18.32 -3.52 6.97
CA SER A 190 -17.26 -4.51 6.80
C SER A 190 -16.35 -4.14 5.61
N PRO A 191 -15.02 -4.33 5.72
CA PRO A 191 -14.13 -4.13 4.60
C PRO A 191 -14.47 -5.14 3.49
N ARG A 192 -14.40 -4.66 2.23
CA ARG A 192 -14.68 -5.49 1.05
C ARG A 192 -13.68 -6.65 0.91
N LEU A 193 -12.42 -6.37 1.18
CA LEU A 193 -11.31 -7.33 1.08
C LEU A 193 -10.36 -7.16 2.27
N LYS A 194 -9.86 -8.28 2.79
CA LYS A 194 -8.78 -8.33 3.79
C LYS A 194 -7.67 -9.22 3.25
N LEU A 195 -6.48 -8.67 3.06
CA LEU A 195 -5.28 -9.46 2.78
C LEU A 195 -4.64 -9.82 4.12
N VAL A 196 -4.49 -11.10 4.40
CA VAL A 196 -3.99 -11.63 5.66
C VAL A 196 -2.69 -12.36 5.40
N LEU A 197 -1.59 -11.87 5.97
CA LEU A 197 -0.32 -12.57 6.06
C LEU A 197 -0.16 -13.11 7.48
N SER A 198 0.16 -14.38 7.61
CA SER A 198 0.43 -15.03 8.89
C SER A 198 1.62 -15.97 8.79
N GLY A 199 2.35 -16.10 9.87
CA GLY A 199 3.52 -16.97 10.00
C GLY A 199 3.99 -17.04 11.44
N VAL A 200 5.13 -17.66 11.68
CA VAL A 200 5.73 -17.78 13.03
C VAL A 200 6.12 -16.41 13.61
N GLU A 201 6.38 -15.42 12.76
CA GLU A 201 6.73 -14.05 13.14
C GLU A 201 5.51 -13.19 13.50
N GLY A 202 4.28 -13.70 13.33
CA GLY A 202 3.06 -12.99 13.67
C GLY A 202 2.03 -12.94 12.55
N ARG A 203 1.10 -11.99 12.67
CA ARG A 203 -0.02 -11.82 11.75
C ARG A 203 -0.23 -10.34 11.39
N ALA A 204 -0.40 -10.06 10.11
CA ALA A 204 -0.80 -8.75 9.60
C ALA A 204 -2.11 -8.87 8.80
N VAL A 205 -2.99 -7.87 8.94
CA VAL A 205 -4.24 -7.75 8.19
C VAL A 205 -4.29 -6.38 7.55
N LEU A 206 -4.42 -6.36 6.23
CA LEU A 206 -4.62 -5.17 5.42
C LEU A 206 -6.04 -5.19 4.85
N ALA A 207 -6.80 -4.09 5.01
CA ALA A 207 -8.22 -4.07 4.68
C ALA A 207 -8.57 -2.93 3.71
N TRP A 208 -9.38 -3.24 2.69
CA TRP A 208 -9.93 -2.30 1.72
C TRP A 208 -11.46 -2.29 1.79
N GLN A 209 -12.03 -1.09 1.66
CA GLN A 209 -13.49 -0.86 1.60
C GLN A 209 -14.00 -0.83 0.16
#